data_fbb805df36fa2300e832abd9c6803af8
#
_entry.id   fbb805df36fa2300e832abd9c6803af8
#
_cell.length_a   1.000
_cell.length_b   1.000
_cell.length_c   1.000
_cell.angle_alpha   90.00
_cell.angle_beta   90.00
_cell.angle_gamma   90.00
#
_symmetry.space_group_name_H-M   'P 1'
#
loop_
_entity.id
_entity.type
_entity.pdbx_description
1 polymer ?
#
loop_
_entity_poly.entity_id
_entity_poly.type
_entity_poly.pdbx_seq_one_letter_code
_entity_poly.pdbx_strand_id
1 'polypeptide(L)'
;MAENIDAADQAQALPAQRIEATDLGFAQGDALRVEDVTRILHVSRNTVYKLARTGELPSYRVGRQMRFRYDDVRARLESVAASQETKAAVASGTDEPSDVPVPDDVLDEVPSWARGSIVVGGQEIVADMLANYLAGLGVKALRCHTNDYMSLARMYTGGAHAAVVGLWSERDGAYNAPYLRTLLPGVPAISFRLFKRQVGFTVAAGNPLGLYEWGDLLKSGVVIANRERGAGPRVLLDEKLKYLEARADALEGYDRPAASELAQALMVSRGLANVAVTSAKPVRQLRGLEFVSMQEEAVDLVVLKTPATASFIKAARSLLRTAAFRSEFDAAVYETKLMGEPVYEC
;
A
#
# COMPACT_ATOMS: atom_id res chain seq x y z
N MET A 1 26.25 -31.91 -48.15
CA MET A 1 26.64 -32.50 -46.87
C MET A 1 26.33 -31.46 -45.85
N ALA A 2 25.14 -31.45 -45.26
CA ALA A 2 24.73 -32.22 -44.06
C ALA A 2 25.60 -31.82 -42.88
N GLU A 3 25.17 -31.32 -41.78
CA GLU A 3 24.07 -31.57 -40.84
C GLU A 3 24.04 -30.38 -39.86
N ASN A 4 22.92 -29.75 -39.65
CA ASN A 4 22.01 -29.97 -38.52
C ASN A 4 22.66 -30.02 -37.14
N ILE A 5 22.40 -29.02 -36.27
CA ILE A 5 22.02 -29.25 -34.88
C ILE A 5 21.13 -28.11 -34.44
N ASP A 6 19.86 -28.39 -34.47
CA ASP A 6 18.79 -27.78 -33.73
C ASP A 6 18.86 -28.29 -32.28
N ALA A 7 18.93 -27.43 -31.30
CA ALA A 7 18.73 -27.76 -29.88
C ALA A 7 17.94 -26.63 -29.21
N ALA A 8 16.64 -26.67 -29.47
CA ALA A 8 15.68 -25.95 -28.67
C ALA A 8 15.66 -26.52 -27.23
N ASP A 9 16.15 -25.76 -26.28
CA ASP A 9 16.04 -26.08 -24.85
C ASP A 9 14.60 -25.82 -24.40
N GLN A 10 13.84 -26.94 -24.35
CA GLN A 10 12.52 -26.97 -23.74
C GLN A 10 12.69 -26.94 -22.22
N ALA A 11 12.63 -25.74 -21.65
CA ALA A 11 12.36 -25.59 -20.21
C ALA A 11 10.92 -26.04 -19.94
N GLN A 12 10.74 -27.33 -19.65
CA GLN A 12 9.50 -27.89 -19.10
C GLN A 12 9.22 -27.22 -17.75
N ALA A 13 8.19 -26.37 -17.72
CA ALA A 13 7.57 -25.95 -16.48
C ALA A 13 7.05 -27.20 -15.75
N LEU A 14 7.62 -27.53 -14.62
CA LEU A 14 7.11 -28.55 -13.70
C LEU A 14 5.69 -28.16 -13.31
N PRO A 15 4.69 -29.05 -13.42
CA PRO A 15 3.35 -28.77 -12.97
C PRO A 15 3.38 -28.59 -11.44
N ALA A 16 2.77 -27.52 -10.95
CA ALA A 16 2.52 -27.34 -9.54
C ALA A 16 1.79 -28.59 -9.02
N GLN A 17 2.49 -29.43 -8.25
CA GLN A 17 1.90 -30.58 -7.61
C GLN A 17 0.82 -30.07 -6.65
N ARG A 18 -0.43 -30.33 -7.01
CA ARG A 18 -1.58 -30.24 -6.13
C ARG A 18 -1.33 -31.28 -5.03
N ILE A 19 -0.88 -30.84 -3.86
CA ILE A 19 -0.83 -31.70 -2.66
C ILE A 19 -2.30 -31.91 -2.30
N GLU A 20 -2.85 -33.07 -2.64
CA GLU A 20 -4.17 -33.45 -2.17
C GLU A 20 -4.12 -33.64 -0.67
N ALA A 21 -5.10 -33.09 0.03
CA ALA A 21 -5.16 -33.11 1.49
C ALA A 21 -5.17 -34.53 2.09
N THR A 22 -5.38 -35.55 1.29
CA THR A 22 -5.23 -36.99 1.60
C THR A 22 -3.80 -37.42 1.91
N ASP A 23 -2.77 -36.68 1.46
CA ASP A 23 -1.37 -37.01 1.71
C ASP A 23 -0.89 -36.72 3.15
N LEU A 24 -1.70 -35.99 3.95
CA LEU A 24 -1.35 -35.60 5.32
C LEU A 24 -1.96 -36.52 6.39
N GLY A 25 -2.69 -37.59 6.00
CA GLY A 25 -3.20 -38.61 6.91
C GLY A 25 -4.38 -38.18 7.77
N PHE A 26 -5.11 -37.12 7.41
CA PHE A 26 -6.31 -36.66 8.11
C PHE A 26 -7.58 -37.00 7.32
N ALA A 27 -8.65 -37.39 8.02
CA ALA A 27 -9.94 -37.75 7.44
C ALA A 27 -11.05 -36.75 7.83
N GLN A 28 -12.17 -36.82 7.10
CA GLN A 28 -13.36 -36.03 7.38
C GLN A 28 -13.84 -36.31 8.83
N GLY A 29 -14.05 -35.23 9.61
CA GLY A 29 -14.45 -35.31 11.00
C GLY A 29 -13.30 -35.28 12.02
N ASP A 30 -12.05 -35.37 11.59
CA ASP A 30 -10.89 -35.33 12.50
C ASP A 30 -10.76 -34.00 13.23
N ALA A 31 -10.31 -34.11 14.51
CA ALA A 31 -10.04 -32.96 15.38
C ALA A 31 -8.57 -32.56 15.30
N LEU A 32 -8.27 -31.48 14.57
CA LEU A 32 -6.93 -30.95 14.34
C LEU A 32 -6.43 -30.09 15.50
N ARG A 33 -5.13 -30.14 15.78
CA ARG A 33 -4.44 -29.22 16.69
C ARG A 33 -3.98 -27.98 15.95
N VAL A 34 -3.60 -26.93 16.68
CA VAL A 34 -3.03 -25.71 16.11
C VAL A 34 -1.83 -26.01 15.19
N GLU A 35 -0.99 -26.98 15.59
CA GLU A 35 0.18 -27.43 14.83
C GLU A 35 -0.19 -28.05 13.48
N ASP A 36 -1.26 -28.83 13.45
CA ASP A 36 -1.76 -29.49 12.24
C ASP A 36 -2.32 -28.45 11.26
N VAL A 37 -3.09 -27.49 11.78
CA VAL A 37 -3.62 -26.35 11.00
C VAL A 37 -2.50 -25.48 10.44
N THR A 38 -1.45 -25.21 11.23
CA THR A 38 -0.24 -24.45 10.77
C THR A 38 0.40 -25.15 9.57
N ARG A 39 0.48 -26.47 9.60
CA ARG A 39 1.08 -27.29 8.53
C ARG A 39 0.19 -27.32 7.29
N ILE A 40 -1.12 -27.50 7.46
CA ILE A 40 -2.10 -27.57 6.36
C ILE A 40 -2.23 -26.23 5.63
N LEU A 41 -2.35 -25.13 6.38
CA LEU A 41 -2.55 -23.79 5.81
C LEU A 41 -1.25 -23.05 5.50
N HIS A 42 -0.08 -23.61 5.83
CA HIS A 42 1.24 -23.00 5.69
C HIS A 42 1.35 -21.59 6.34
N VAL A 43 0.74 -21.40 7.50
CA VAL A 43 0.71 -20.13 8.23
C VAL A 43 1.33 -20.25 9.63
N SER A 44 1.69 -19.12 10.27
CA SER A 44 2.21 -19.13 11.63
C SER A 44 1.15 -19.48 12.67
N ARG A 45 1.56 -20.00 13.85
CA ARG A 45 0.65 -20.25 14.97
C ARG A 45 -0.15 -19.00 15.36
N ASN A 46 0.48 -17.83 15.34
CA ASN A 46 -0.17 -16.57 15.65
C ASN A 46 -1.29 -16.25 14.63
N THR A 47 -1.08 -16.58 13.37
CA THR A 47 -2.09 -16.44 12.32
C THR A 47 -3.29 -17.38 12.56
N VAL A 48 -3.03 -18.65 12.96
CA VAL A 48 -4.11 -19.61 13.30
C VAL A 48 -4.94 -19.09 14.48
N TYR A 49 -4.30 -18.59 15.54
CA TYR A 49 -5.01 -17.98 16.68
C TYR A 49 -5.80 -16.71 16.27
N LYS A 50 -5.27 -15.93 15.35
CA LYS A 50 -5.97 -14.75 14.81
C LYS A 50 -7.23 -15.19 14.06
N LEU A 51 -7.12 -16.14 13.13
CA LEU A 51 -8.25 -16.68 12.35
C LEU A 51 -9.35 -17.28 13.25
N ALA A 52 -8.95 -17.99 14.32
CA ALA A 52 -9.90 -18.52 15.30
C ALA A 52 -10.62 -17.40 16.08
N ARG A 53 -9.89 -16.34 16.45
CA ARG A 53 -10.45 -15.20 17.20
C ARG A 53 -11.37 -14.32 16.36
N THR A 54 -11.07 -14.15 15.07
CA THR A 54 -11.90 -13.37 14.12
C THR A 54 -13.11 -14.17 13.62
N GLY A 55 -13.21 -15.47 13.95
CA GLY A 55 -14.27 -16.34 13.45
C GLY A 55 -14.08 -16.82 12.01
N GLU A 56 -12.97 -16.42 11.36
CA GLU A 56 -12.65 -16.85 9.99
C GLU A 56 -12.29 -18.33 9.89
N LEU A 57 -11.91 -18.95 11.01
CA LEU A 57 -11.70 -20.38 11.13
C LEU A 57 -12.41 -20.89 12.41
N PRO A 58 -13.54 -21.60 12.29
CA PRO A 58 -14.29 -22.12 13.42
C PRO A 58 -13.40 -22.99 14.32
N SER A 59 -13.44 -22.76 15.62
CA SER A 59 -12.63 -23.50 16.59
C SER A 59 -13.45 -23.83 17.83
N TYR A 60 -13.07 -24.90 18.50
CA TYR A 60 -13.68 -25.31 19.77
C TYR A 60 -12.59 -25.70 20.78
N ARG A 61 -12.93 -25.78 22.06
CA ARG A 61 -11.97 -26.13 23.13
C ARG A 61 -12.25 -27.52 23.67
N VAL A 62 -11.20 -28.31 23.82
CA VAL A 62 -11.20 -29.56 24.58
C VAL A 62 -10.24 -29.35 25.76
N GLY A 63 -10.82 -29.11 26.93
CA GLY A 63 -10.06 -28.68 28.10
C GLY A 63 -9.38 -27.33 27.88
N ARG A 64 -8.04 -27.28 28.02
CA ARG A 64 -7.24 -26.06 27.78
C ARG A 64 -6.73 -25.94 26.35
N GLN A 65 -7.00 -26.90 25.47
CA GLN A 65 -6.45 -26.94 24.13
C GLN A 65 -7.50 -26.55 23.09
N MET A 66 -7.10 -25.71 22.12
CA MET A 66 -7.91 -25.35 20.96
C MET A 66 -7.87 -26.46 19.92
N ARG A 67 -9.00 -26.74 19.29
CA ARG A 67 -9.19 -27.73 18.24
C ARG A 67 -9.96 -27.13 17.08
N PHE A 68 -9.73 -27.70 15.90
CA PHE A 68 -10.39 -27.33 14.64
C PHE A 68 -10.93 -28.59 13.98
N ARG A 69 -12.04 -28.51 13.29
CA ARG A 69 -12.51 -29.61 12.45
C ARG A 69 -11.75 -29.59 11.14
N TYR A 70 -11.35 -30.76 10.68
CA TYR A 70 -10.70 -30.89 9.38
C TYR A 70 -11.51 -30.27 8.23
N ASP A 71 -12.83 -30.44 8.23
CA ASP A 71 -13.74 -29.90 7.22
C ASP A 71 -13.71 -28.37 7.17
N ASP A 72 -13.63 -27.68 8.30
CA ASP A 72 -13.54 -26.21 8.37
C ASP A 72 -12.20 -25.70 7.82
N VAL A 73 -11.12 -26.41 8.12
CA VAL A 73 -9.79 -26.07 7.61
C VAL A 73 -9.70 -26.28 6.10
N ARG A 74 -10.29 -27.37 5.61
CA ARG A 74 -10.40 -27.68 4.17
C ARG A 74 -11.23 -26.66 3.43
N ALA A 75 -12.39 -26.31 3.91
CA ALA A 75 -13.25 -25.28 3.33
C ALA A 75 -12.55 -23.94 3.22
N ARG A 76 -11.74 -23.58 4.23
CA ARG A 76 -10.90 -22.37 4.20
C ARG A 76 -9.82 -22.46 3.13
N LEU A 77 -9.16 -23.59 2.98
CA LEU A 77 -8.15 -23.80 1.93
C LEU A 77 -8.76 -23.67 0.53
N GLU A 78 -9.92 -24.28 0.32
CA GLU A 78 -10.65 -24.22 -0.95
C GLU A 78 -11.11 -22.78 -1.27
N SER A 79 -11.58 -22.02 -0.28
CA SER A 79 -11.98 -20.62 -0.46
C SER A 79 -10.79 -19.71 -0.83
N VAL A 80 -9.61 -19.96 -0.28
CA VAL A 80 -8.38 -19.22 -0.61
C VAL A 80 -7.90 -19.61 -2.00
N ALA A 81 -7.97 -20.89 -2.38
CA ALA A 81 -7.60 -21.38 -3.71
C ALA A 81 -8.54 -20.78 -4.80
N ALA A 82 -9.84 -20.80 -4.58
CA ALA A 82 -10.81 -20.19 -5.50
C ALA A 82 -10.58 -18.67 -5.69
N SER A 83 -10.20 -17.98 -4.63
CA SER A 83 -9.85 -16.55 -4.69
C SER A 83 -8.57 -16.29 -5.47
N GLN A 84 -7.64 -17.24 -5.54
CA GLN A 84 -6.41 -17.15 -6.34
C GLN A 84 -6.64 -17.51 -7.81
N GLU A 85 -7.50 -18.48 -8.09
CA GLU A 85 -7.87 -18.86 -9.48
C GLU A 85 -8.61 -17.70 -10.17
N THR A 86 -9.48 -16.99 -9.46
CA THR A 86 -10.14 -15.78 -9.97
C THR A 86 -9.13 -14.66 -10.27
N LYS A 87 -8.06 -14.50 -9.47
CA LYS A 87 -6.99 -13.55 -9.73
C LYS A 87 -6.10 -13.94 -10.90
N ALA A 88 -5.86 -15.23 -11.13
CA ALA A 88 -5.06 -15.73 -12.25
C ALA A 88 -5.81 -15.64 -13.59
N ALA A 89 -7.13 -15.84 -13.59
CA ALA A 89 -7.99 -15.71 -14.76
C ALA A 89 -8.11 -14.25 -15.27
N VAL A 90 -8.00 -13.27 -14.35
CA VAL A 90 -8.01 -11.83 -14.70
C VAL A 90 -6.67 -11.36 -15.29
N ALA A 91 -5.58 -12.13 -15.11
CA ALA A 91 -4.25 -11.76 -15.64
C ALA A 91 -3.97 -12.23 -17.07
N SER A 92 -4.85 -13.03 -17.70
CA SER A 92 -4.65 -13.59 -19.04
C SER A 92 -5.69 -13.20 -20.10
N GLY A 93 -6.50 -12.17 -19.86
CA GLY A 93 -7.52 -11.69 -20.79
C GLY A 93 -7.04 -10.51 -21.62
N THR A 94 -6.97 -10.70 -22.91
CA THR A 94 -6.81 -9.71 -23.97
C THR A 94 -7.92 -8.66 -23.94
N ASP A 95 -7.55 -7.41 -24.26
CA ASP A 95 -8.37 -6.19 -24.35
C ASP A 95 -9.71 -6.38 -25.08
N GLU A 96 -10.81 -6.23 -24.32
CA GLU A 96 -12.04 -5.52 -24.72
C GLU A 96 -12.73 -5.00 -23.46
N PRO A 97 -13.29 -3.77 -23.44
CA PRO A 97 -13.99 -3.27 -22.28
C PRO A 97 -15.34 -3.98 -22.16
N SER A 98 -15.36 -5.04 -21.35
CA SER A 98 -16.63 -5.67 -20.97
C SER A 98 -17.27 -4.83 -19.87
N ASP A 99 -18.46 -4.28 -20.17
CA ASP A 99 -19.46 -3.85 -19.19
C ASP A 99 -19.82 -5.05 -18.28
N VAL A 100 -19.01 -5.28 -17.26
CA VAL A 100 -19.38 -6.19 -16.17
C VAL A 100 -20.14 -5.32 -15.18
N PRO A 101 -21.46 -5.52 -15.03
CA PRO A 101 -22.20 -4.86 -13.96
C PRO A 101 -21.55 -5.27 -12.64
N VAL A 102 -21.04 -4.31 -11.87
CA VAL A 102 -20.67 -4.55 -10.48
C VAL A 102 -21.97 -4.88 -9.76
N PRO A 103 -22.13 -6.10 -9.21
CA PRO A 103 -23.36 -6.46 -8.51
C PRO A 103 -23.59 -5.48 -7.36
N ASP A 104 -24.78 -4.93 -7.25
CA ASP A 104 -25.19 -4.00 -6.18
C ASP A 104 -25.08 -4.61 -4.77
N ASP A 105 -25.01 -5.93 -4.68
CA ASP A 105 -24.89 -6.71 -3.45
C ASP A 105 -23.48 -6.69 -2.83
N VAL A 106 -22.43 -6.31 -3.58
CA VAL A 106 -21.07 -6.12 -3.02
C VAL A 106 -21.01 -4.90 -2.08
N LEU A 107 -21.95 -3.97 -2.19
CA LEU A 107 -22.07 -2.79 -1.32
C LEU A 107 -22.85 -3.08 -0.02
N ASP A 108 -23.60 -4.18 0.04
CA ASP A 108 -24.44 -4.53 1.22
C ASP A 108 -23.67 -5.26 2.33
N GLU A 109 -22.45 -5.70 2.11
CA GLU A 109 -21.63 -6.38 3.13
C GLU A 109 -20.74 -5.44 3.96
N VAL A 110 -21.06 -4.16 4.08
CA VAL A 110 -20.42 -3.33 5.10
C VAL A 110 -20.94 -3.81 6.47
N PRO A 111 -20.07 -4.41 7.31
CA PRO A 111 -20.47 -4.90 8.61
C PRO A 111 -21.23 -3.81 9.38
N SER A 112 -22.25 -4.16 10.13
CA SER A 112 -23.10 -3.18 10.85
C SER A 112 -22.29 -2.23 11.75
N TRP A 113 -21.14 -2.68 12.28
CA TRP A 113 -20.22 -1.87 13.07
C TRP A 113 -19.46 -0.83 12.24
N ALA A 114 -19.33 -1.02 10.93
CA ALA A 114 -18.66 -0.09 10.02
C ALA A 114 -19.63 0.95 9.42
N ARG A 115 -20.95 0.74 9.57
CA ARG A 115 -21.96 1.69 9.09
C ARG A 115 -21.80 3.03 9.84
N GLY A 116 -21.76 4.11 9.09
CA GLY A 116 -21.51 5.46 9.61
C GLY A 116 -20.05 5.74 9.97
N SER A 117 -19.12 4.86 9.62
CA SER A 117 -17.68 5.11 9.77
C SER A 117 -17.12 5.79 8.54
N ILE A 118 -16.14 6.67 8.74
CA ILE A 118 -15.40 7.33 7.67
C ILE A 118 -14.20 6.48 7.29
N VAL A 119 -14.13 6.01 6.05
CA VAL A 119 -12.97 5.26 5.55
C VAL A 119 -11.89 6.23 5.08
N VAL A 120 -10.70 6.12 5.68
CA VAL A 120 -9.52 6.96 5.40
C VAL A 120 -8.44 6.12 4.71
N GLY A 121 -8.18 6.40 3.44
CA GLY A 121 -7.12 5.79 2.64
C GLY A 121 -5.74 6.41 2.91
N GLY A 122 -4.68 5.69 2.53
CA GLY A 122 -3.30 6.16 2.61
C GLY A 122 -2.37 5.22 3.37
N GLN A 123 -1.08 5.32 3.11
CA GLN A 123 -0.04 4.52 3.75
C GLN A 123 0.76 5.30 4.81
N GLU A 124 0.57 6.63 4.85
CA GLU A 124 1.24 7.48 5.83
C GLU A 124 0.72 7.23 7.25
N ILE A 125 1.65 7.18 8.21
CA ILE A 125 1.33 6.94 9.62
C ILE A 125 0.40 8.03 10.21
N VAL A 126 0.44 9.23 9.66
CA VAL A 126 -0.44 10.33 10.08
C VAL A 126 -1.91 9.98 9.91
N ALA A 127 -2.25 9.11 8.96
CA ALA A 127 -3.64 8.68 8.79
C ALA A 127 -4.10 7.75 9.94
N ASP A 128 -3.19 6.97 10.54
CA ASP A 128 -3.47 6.18 11.74
C ASP A 128 -3.61 7.08 12.97
N MET A 129 -2.73 8.07 13.09
CA MET A 129 -2.81 9.08 14.14
C MET A 129 -4.14 9.84 14.08
N LEU A 130 -4.53 10.33 12.90
CA LEU A 130 -5.82 10.99 12.68
C LEU A 130 -6.99 10.10 13.10
N ALA A 131 -7.02 8.85 12.67
CA ALA A 131 -8.08 7.91 12.99
C ALA A 131 -8.19 7.70 14.51
N ASN A 132 -7.07 7.56 15.22
CA ASN A 132 -7.04 7.38 16.67
C ASN A 132 -7.54 8.63 17.43
N TYR A 133 -7.04 9.81 17.07
CA TYR A 133 -7.47 11.07 17.71
C TYR A 133 -8.95 11.35 17.44
N LEU A 134 -9.42 11.14 16.22
CA LEU A 134 -10.82 11.33 15.84
C LEU A 134 -11.76 10.36 16.55
N ALA A 135 -11.31 9.11 16.78
CA ALA A 135 -12.07 8.14 17.58
C ALA A 135 -12.27 8.65 19.03
N GLY A 136 -11.25 9.29 19.62
CA GLY A 136 -11.36 9.96 20.93
C GLY A 136 -12.35 11.14 20.94
N LEU A 137 -12.64 11.73 19.78
CA LEU A 137 -13.64 12.78 19.58
C LEU A 137 -15.03 12.23 19.18
N GLY A 138 -15.22 10.91 19.22
CA GLY A 138 -16.48 10.26 18.87
C GLY A 138 -16.71 10.11 17.35
N VAL A 139 -15.72 10.41 16.52
CA VAL A 139 -15.78 10.22 15.06
C VAL A 139 -15.15 8.90 14.68
N LYS A 140 -15.94 7.95 14.23
CA LYS A 140 -15.46 6.61 13.80
C LYS A 140 -14.71 6.73 12.46
N ALA A 141 -13.40 6.51 12.49
CA ALA A 141 -12.56 6.45 11.30
C ALA A 141 -11.97 5.05 11.13
N LEU A 142 -12.13 4.47 9.95
CA LEU A 142 -11.57 3.18 9.56
C LEU A 142 -10.42 3.39 8.61
N ARG A 143 -9.35 2.63 8.79
CA ARG A 143 -8.16 2.71 7.94
C ARG A 143 -8.23 1.76 6.75
N CYS A 144 -7.92 2.30 5.58
CA CYS A 144 -7.70 1.54 4.36
C CYS A 144 -6.26 1.77 3.88
N HIS A 145 -5.41 0.76 4.05
CA HIS A 145 -3.98 0.85 3.68
C HIS A 145 -3.80 0.67 2.17
N THR A 146 -4.18 1.68 1.41
CA THR A 146 -3.95 1.77 -0.04
C THR A 146 -2.97 2.89 -0.34
N ASN A 147 -2.23 2.78 -1.46
CA ASN A 147 -1.33 3.86 -1.89
C ASN A 147 -2.11 5.13 -2.29
N ASP A 148 -1.38 6.22 -2.50
CA ASP A 148 -1.93 7.55 -2.70
C ASP A 148 -2.91 7.62 -3.87
N TYR A 149 -2.48 7.10 -5.04
CA TYR A 149 -3.29 7.10 -6.26
C TYR A 149 -4.57 6.27 -6.10
N MET A 150 -4.43 5.06 -5.58
CA MET A 150 -5.58 4.17 -5.34
C MET A 150 -6.52 4.70 -4.27
N SER A 151 -6.01 5.44 -3.29
CA SER A 151 -6.84 6.09 -2.28
C SER A 151 -7.78 7.13 -2.90
N LEU A 152 -7.29 7.96 -3.83
CA LEU A 152 -8.13 8.91 -4.58
C LEU A 152 -9.10 8.18 -5.52
N ALA A 153 -8.65 7.15 -6.24
CA ALA A 153 -9.52 6.36 -7.10
C ALA A 153 -10.67 5.71 -6.30
N ARG A 154 -10.38 5.20 -5.10
CA ARG A 154 -11.42 4.68 -4.18
C ARG A 154 -12.36 5.76 -3.67
N MET A 155 -11.91 6.98 -3.47
CA MET A 155 -12.82 8.08 -3.13
C MET A 155 -13.82 8.34 -4.25
N TYR A 156 -13.37 8.31 -5.50
CA TYR A 156 -14.24 8.47 -6.66
C TYR A 156 -15.28 7.36 -6.79
N THR A 157 -14.87 6.11 -6.53
CA THR A 157 -15.75 4.92 -6.65
C THR A 157 -16.55 4.62 -5.39
N GLY A 158 -16.50 5.48 -4.36
CA GLY A 158 -17.28 5.30 -3.12
C GLY A 158 -16.65 4.37 -2.08
N GLY A 159 -15.47 3.81 -2.34
CA GLY A 159 -14.76 2.91 -1.41
C GLY A 159 -13.94 3.61 -0.32
N ALA A 160 -13.80 4.94 -0.36
CA ALA A 160 -13.18 5.74 0.67
C ALA A 160 -13.84 7.12 0.76
N HIS A 161 -13.80 7.74 1.96
CA HIS A 161 -14.38 9.05 2.23
C HIS A 161 -13.30 10.13 2.34
N ALA A 162 -12.10 9.73 2.71
CA ALA A 162 -10.94 10.60 2.84
C ALA A 162 -9.67 9.85 2.42
N ALA A 163 -8.61 10.58 2.08
CA ALA A 163 -7.31 10.04 1.74
C ALA A 163 -6.18 10.96 2.22
N VAL A 164 -5.07 10.36 2.64
CA VAL A 164 -3.80 11.06 2.86
C VAL A 164 -2.93 10.80 1.65
N VAL A 165 -2.48 11.86 0.97
CA VAL A 165 -1.81 11.77 -0.33
C VAL A 165 -0.66 12.76 -0.48
N GLY A 166 0.37 12.35 -1.26
CA GLY A 166 1.52 13.16 -1.66
C GLY A 166 1.90 12.90 -3.13
N LEU A 167 1.07 13.33 -4.08
CA LEU A 167 1.20 13.06 -5.51
C LEU A 167 1.73 14.29 -6.27
N TRP A 168 2.90 14.17 -6.85
CA TRP A 168 3.56 15.22 -7.64
C TRP A 168 3.13 15.19 -9.10
N SER A 169 2.80 16.34 -9.67
CA SER A 169 2.63 16.55 -11.11
C SER A 169 3.76 17.44 -11.62
N GLU A 170 4.62 16.89 -12.45
CA GLU A 170 5.73 17.63 -13.03
C GLU A 170 5.23 18.71 -14.01
N ARG A 171 4.18 18.40 -14.75
CA ARG A 171 3.56 19.34 -15.69
C ARG A 171 3.03 20.60 -15.00
N ASP A 172 2.41 20.44 -13.83
CA ASP A 172 1.76 21.53 -13.10
C ASP A 172 2.70 22.15 -12.05
N GLY A 173 3.86 21.53 -11.78
CA GLY A 173 4.79 21.95 -10.74
C GLY A 173 4.15 21.96 -9.34
N ALA A 174 3.19 21.06 -9.08
CA ALA A 174 2.37 21.09 -7.89
C ALA A 174 2.04 19.68 -7.35
N TYR A 175 1.89 19.59 -6.02
CA TYR A 175 1.38 18.40 -5.36
C TYR A 175 -0.15 18.39 -5.32
N ASN A 176 -0.71 17.21 -5.37
CA ASN A 176 -2.09 16.81 -5.05
C ASN A 176 -3.18 17.45 -5.93
N ALA A 177 -3.29 18.78 -5.99
CA ALA A 177 -4.38 19.46 -6.68
C ALA A 177 -4.59 19.03 -8.15
N PRO A 178 -3.56 18.79 -8.98
CA PRO A 178 -3.74 18.26 -10.33
C PRO A 178 -4.41 16.89 -10.35
N TYR A 179 -4.03 16.01 -9.42
CA TYR A 179 -4.62 14.68 -9.30
C TYR A 179 -6.05 14.72 -8.77
N LEU A 180 -6.36 15.65 -7.84
CA LEU A 180 -7.74 15.83 -7.36
C LEU A 180 -8.66 16.23 -8.50
N ARG A 181 -8.26 17.18 -9.35
CA ARG A 181 -9.04 17.58 -10.53
C ARG A 181 -9.27 16.44 -11.52
N THR A 182 -8.28 15.55 -11.66
CA THR A 182 -8.32 14.47 -12.66
C THR A 182 -9.07 13.24 -12.13
N LEU A 183 -8.83 12.84 -10.86
CA LEU A 183 -9.34 11.60 -10.29
C LEU A 183 -10.66 11.76 -9.54
N LEU A 184 -11.09 13.00 -9.23
CA LEU A 184 -12.36 13.31 -8.58
C LEU A 184 -13.21 14.28 -9.45
N PRO A 185 -13.43 13.98 -10.75
CA PRO A 185 -14.17 14.87 -11.62
C PRO A 185 -15.63 15.02 -11.16
N GLY A 186 -16.06 16.27 -10.88
CA GLY A 186 -17.42 16.57 -10.43
C GLY A 186 -17.77 16.11 -9.02
N VAL A 187 -16.80 15.63 -8.24
CA VAL A 187 -17.00 15.20 -6.87
C VAL A 187 -16.50 16.29 -5.91
N PRO A 188 -17.40 16.91 -5.09
CA PRO A 188 -17.01 17.95 -4.15
C PRO A 188 -16.03 17.40 -3.10
N ALA A 189 -14.88 18.04 -2.98
CA ALA A 189 -13.85 17.66 -2.03
C ALA A 189 -13.14 18.88 -1.44
N ILE A 190 -12.58 18.73 -0.25
CA ILE A 190 -11.69 19.68 0.41
C ILE A 190 -10.40 19.01 0.80
N SER A 191 -9.27 19.71 0.64
CA SER A 191 -7.95 19.24 1.03
C SER A 191 -7.35 20.14 2.09
N PHE A 192 -6.84 19.55 3.16
CA PHE A 192 -6.11 20.24 4.23
C PHE A 192 -4.64 19.83 4.19
N ARG A 193 -3.73 20.81 4.27
CA ARG A 193 -2.31 20.53 4.47
C ARG A 193 -2.10 19.76 5.76
N LEU A 194 -1.39 18.64 5.70
CA LEU A 194 -0.91 17.94 6.88
C LEU A 194 0.50 18.42 7.25
N PHE A 195 1.42 18.32 6.32
CA PHE A 195 2.80 18.77 6.49
C PHE A 195 3.49 18.89 5.13
N LYS A 196 4.67 19.49 5.18
CA LYS A 196 5.67 19.39 4.14
C LYS A 196 6.89 18.66 4.69
N ARG A 197 7.66 17.98 3.82
CA ARG A 197 8.91 17.30 4.17
C ARG A 197 9.85 17.27 2.96
N GLN A 198 11.13 16.99 3.21
CA GLN A 198 12.05 16.74 2.11
C GLN A 198 11.88 15.32 1.59
N VAL A 199 11.80 15.18 0.27
CA VAL A 199 11.85 13.94 -0.48
C VAL A 199 13.05 13.95 -1.43
N GLY A 200 13.68 12.80 -1.61
CA GLY A 200 14.89 12.71 -2.42
C GLY A 200 15.49 11.32 -2.43
N PHE A 201 16.80 11.24 -2.58
CA PHE A 201 17.49 9.97 -2.66
C PHE A 201 18.01 9.53 -1.31
N THR A 202 17.68 8.32 -0.92
CA THR A 202 18.37 7.56 0.10
C THR A 202 19.43 6.71 -0.57
N VAL A 203 20.69 6.95 -0.22
CA VAL A 203 21.87 6.28 -0.76
C VAL A 203 22.74 5.72 0.36
N ALA A 204 23.73 4.88 0.04
CA ALA A 204 24.73 4.47 1.02
C ALA A 204 25.57 5.68 1.48
N ALA A 205 26.07 5.64 2.71
CA ALA A 205 26.89 6.71 3.28
C ALA A 205 28.08 7.06 2.37
N GLY A 206 28.32 8.35 2.18
CA GLY A 206 29.32 8.88 1.27
C GLY A 206 28.90 8.91 -0.19
N ASN A 207 27.65 8.53 -0.51
CA ASN A 207 27.07 8.58 -1.85
C ASN A 207 28.03 8.06 -2.95
N PRO A 208 28.43 6.77 -2.93
CA PRO A 208 29.54 6.25 -3.72
C PRO A 208 29.37 6.38 -5.23
N LEU A 209 28.12 6.52 -5.72
CA LEU A 209 27.82 6.71 -7.15
C LEU A 209 27.64 8.18 -7.53
N GLY A 210 27.76 9.12 -6.58
CA GLY A 210 27.61 10.56 -6.83
C GLY A 210 26.25 10.90 -7.41
N LEU A 211 25.16 10.47 -6.77
CA LEU A 211 23.78 10.69 -7.19
C LEU A 211 23.26 11.98 -6.54
N TYR A 212 23.20 13.09 -7.28
CA TYR A 212 22.82 14.40 -6.79
C TYR A 212 21.66 15.04 -7.56
N GLU A 213 21.33 14.51 -8.73
CA GLU A 213 20.23 14.98 -9.57
C GLU A 213 19.44 13.81 -10.20
N TRP A 214 18.22 14.07 -10.65
CA TRP A 214 17.36 13.01 -11.20
C TRP A 214 17.97 12.29 -12.40
N GLY A 215 18.74 12.99 -13.23
CA GLY A 215 19.47 12.40 -14.36
C GLY A 215 20.52 11.38 -13.96
N ASP A 216 21.06 11.47 -12.75
CA ASP A 216 22.04 10.53 -12.23
C ASP A 216 21.50 9.11 -12.07
N LEU A 217 20.17 8.95 -11.94
CA LEU A 217 19.53 7.63 -11.90
C LEU A 217 19.75 6.81 -13.17
N LEU A 218 20.07 7.48 -14.29
CA LEU A 218 20.31 6.83 -15.60
C LEU A 218 21.77 6.42 -15.79
N LYS A 219 22.66 6.66 -14.81
CA LYS A 219 24.03 6.20 -14.84
C LYS A 219 24.11 4.67 -14.86
N SER A 220 25.08 4.14 -15.60
CA SER A 220 25.30 2.69 -15.64
C SER A 220 25.60 2.12 -14.26
N GLY A 221 24.98 0.98 -13.94
CA GLY A 221 25.14 0.29 -12.65
C GLY A 221 24.30 0.85 -11.50
N VAL A 222 23.44 1.82 -11.75
CA VAL A 222 22.46 2.28 -10.76
C VAL A 222 21.32 1.27 -10.68
N VAL A 223 21.08 0.75 -9.49
CA VAL A 223 19.96 -0.14 -9.16
C VAL A 223 19.05 0.56 -8.16
N ILE A 224 17.77 0.75 -8.50
CA ILE A 224 16.82 1.42 -7.63
C ILE A 224 16.00 0.43 -6.78
N ALA A 225 15.82 0.74 -5.50
CA ALA A 225 14.76 0.16 -4.69
C ALA A 225 13.51 1.02 -4.88
N ASN A 226 12.50 0.49 -5.56
CA ASN A 226 11.31 1.26 -5.94
C ASN A 226 10.09 0.94 -5.06
N ARG A 227 9.02 1.70 -5.20
CA ARG A 227 7.71 1.44 -4.60
C ARG A 227 6.75 0.85 -5.63
N GLU A 228 5.63 0.33 -5.16
CA GLU A 228 4.52 -0.09 -6.00
C GLU A 228 3.91 1.11 -6.76
N ARG A 229 3.32 0.83 -7.92
CA ARG A 229 2.65 1.83 -8.75
C ARG A 229 1.54 2.52 -7.97
N GLY A 230 1.52 3.86 -8.00
CA GLY A 230 0.54 4.69 -7.32
C GLY A 230 0.95 5.15 -5.92
N ALA A 231 2.07 4.68 -5.35
CA ALA A 231 2.67 5.29 -4.15
C ALA A 231 3.32 6.63 -4.49
N GLY A 232 3.24 7.62 -3.61
CA GLY A 232 3.75 8.99 -3.84
C GLY A 232 5.18 9.03 -4.35
N PRO A 233 6.17 8.38 -3.70
CA PRO A 233 7.56 8.35 -4.20
C PRO A 233 7.72 7.69 -5.57
N ARG A 234 6.86 6.70 -5.91
CA ARG A 234 6.87 6.08 -7.23
C ARG A 234 6.31 7.02 -8.29
N VAL A 235 5.20 7.71 -8.00
CA VAL A 235 4.61 8.70 -8.91
C VAL A 235 5.61 9.83 -9.15
N LEU A 236 6.30 10.31 -8.11
CA LEU A 236 7.34 11.30 -8.25
C LEU A 236 8.46 10.83 -9.19
N LEU A 237 8.96 9.61 -9.01
CA LEU A 237 9.98 9.03 -9.90
C LEU A 237 9.47 8.94 -11.34
N ASP A 238 8.24 8.44 -11.56
CA ASP A 238 7.66 8.27 -12.88
C ASP A 238 7.50 9.61 -13.61
N GLU A 239 7.05 10.66 -12.90
CA GLU A 239 6.95 12.03 -13.42
C GLU A 239 8.32 12.62 -13.78
N LYS A 240 9.36 12.36 -12.95
CA LYS A 240 10.75 12.80 -13.23
C LYS A 240 11.35 12.08 -14.43
N LEU A 241 11.17 10.75 -14.52
CA LEU A 241 11.63 9.98 -15.68
C LEU A 241 10.97 10.46 -16.99
N LYS A 242 9.66 10.73 -16.92
CA LYS A 242 8.91 11.29 -18.06
C LYS A 242 9.46 12.67 -18.48
N TYR A 243 9.76 13.54 -17.51
CA TYR A 243 10.35 14.85 -17.78
C TYR A 243 11.73 14.76 -18.43
N LEU A 244 12.51 13.76 -18.03
CA LEU A 244 13.83 13.47 -18.60
C LEU A 244 13.76 12.70 -19.94
N GLU A 245 12.54 12.43 -20.45
CA GLU A 245 12.33 11.59 -21.64
C GLU A 245 12.99 10.20 -21.51
N ALA A 246 13.17 9.72 -20.29
CA ALA A 246 13.83 8.47 -19.98
C ALA A 246 12.83 7.31 -19.94
N ARG A 247 13.27 6.16 -20.48
CA ARG A 247 12.47 4.93 -20.41
C ARG A 247 12.61 4.30 -19.02
N ALA A 248 11.48 3.96 -18.43
CA ALA A 248 11.43 3.34 -17.11
C ALA A 248 12.16 1.98 -17.05
N ASP A 249 12.14 1.21 -18.14
CA ASP A 249 12.83 -0.07 -18.29
C ASP A 249 14.37 0.04 -18.37
N ALA A 250 14.89 1.24 -18.61
CA ALA A 250 16.34 1.51 -18.55
C ALA A 250 16.87 1.54 -17.10
N LEU A 251 15.98 1.64 -16.11
CA LEU A 251 16.36 1.73 -14.70
C LEU A 251 16.28 0.37 -14.01
N GLU A 252 17.42 -0.23 -13.69
CA GLU A 252 17.46 -1.53 -13.02
C GLU A 252 16.79 -1.47 -11.65
N GLY A 253 15.95 -2.47 -11.34
CA GLY A 253 15.17 -2.52 -10.09
C GLY A 253 13.82 -1.81 -10.16
N TYR A 254 13.51 -1.10 -11.26
CA TYR A 254 12.28 -0.33 -11.41
C TYR A 254 10.99 -1.15 -11.18
N ASP A 255 10.93 -2.40 -11.62
CA ASP A 255 9.75 -3.27 -11.49
C ASP A 255 9.80 -4.20 -10.25
N ARG A 256 10.75 -3.98 -9.34
CA ARG A 256 10.85 -4.73 -8.07
C ARG A 256 10.39 -3.85 -6.89
N PRO A 257 9.07 -3.84 -6.55
CA PRO A 257 8.54 -2.95 -5.53
C PRO A 257 8.89 -3.40 -4.11
N ALA A 258 9.30 -2.46 -3.29
CA ALA A 258 9.40 -2.60 -1.83
C ALA A 258 8.10 -2.17 -1.15
N ALA A 259 7.74 -2.83 -0.05
CA ALA A 259 6.47 -2.63 0.64
C ALA A 259 6.35 -1.28 1.39
N SER A 260 7.47 -0.57 1.64
CA SER A 260 7.49 0.71 2.37
C SER A 260 8.78 1.49 2.09
N GLU A 261 8.82 2.79 2.45
CA GLU A 261 10.05 3.58 2.40
C GLU A 261 11.17 2.97 3.27
N LEU A 262 10.82 2.42 4.43
CA LEU A 262 11.80 1.74 5.29
C LEU A 262 12.37 0.48 4.62
N ALA A 263 11.52 -0.29 3.92
CA ALA A 263 11.97 -1.47 3.17
C ALA A 263 12.90 -1.08 2.01
N GLN A 264 12.62 0.02 1.29
CA GLN A 264 13.52 0.56 0.26
C GLN A 264 14.89 0.92 0.86
N ALA A 265 14.89 1.67 1.97
CA ALA A 265 16.12 2.09 2.65
C ALA A 265 16.93 0.89 3.17
N LEU A 266 16.27 -0.16 3.65
CA LEU A 266 16.92 -1.43 4.04
C LEU A 266 17.57 -2.13 2.85
N MET A 267 16.95 -2.09 1.66
CA MET A 267 17.58 -2.64 0.44
C MET A 267 18.86 -1.89 0.11
N VAL A 268 18.86 -0.55 0.21
CA VAL A 268 20.06 0.27 0.01
C VAL A 268 21.12 -0.04 1.08
N SER A 269 20.74 -0.07 2.35
CA SER A 269 21.64 -0.38 3.48
C SER A 269 22.32 -1.75 3.36
N ARG A 270 21.67 -2.71 2.68
CA ARG A 270 22.19 -4.07 2.45
C ARG A 270 22.91 -4.23 1.11
N GLY A 271 23.05 -3.18 0.32
CA GLY A 271 23.67 -3.23 -1.00
C GLY A 271 22.86 -3.98 -2.07
N LEU A 272 21.56 -4.20 -1.82
CA LEU A 272 20.63 -4.80 -2.81
C LEU A 272 20.11 -3.77 -3.83
N ALA A 273 20.31 -2.50 -3.54
CA ALA A 273 20.07 -1.36 -4.40
C ALA A 273 21.08 -0.26 -4.07
N ASN A 274 21.28 0.70 -4.98
CA ASN A 274 22.19 1.83 -4.78
C ASN A 274 21.44 3.06 -4.28
N VAL A 275 20.16 3.17 -4.64
CA VAL A 275 19.33 4.35 -4.39
C VAL A 275 17.88 3.96 -4.16
N ALA A 276 17.19 4.80 -3.39
CA ALA A 276 15.75 4.76 -3.26
C ALA A 276 15.19 6.19 -3.24
N VAL A 277 14.03 6.41 -3.82
CA VAL A 277 13.27 7.67 -3.65
C VAL A 277 12.43 7.55 -2.39
N THR A 278 12.76 8.35 -1.37
CA THR A 278 12.10 8.31 -0.05
C THR A 278 12.03 9.70 0.56
N SER A 279 11.31 9.84 1.67
CA SER A 279 11.50 10.97 2.59
C SER A 279 12.83 10.85 3.37
N ALA A 280 13.22 11.90 4.08
CA ALA A 280 14.40 11.88 4.94
C ALA A 280 14.26 10.97 6.18
N LYS A 281 13.05 10.47 6.48
CA LYS A 281 12.74 9.70 7.69
C LYS A 281 13.50 8.39 7.82
N PRO A 282 13.60 7.52 6.78
CA PRO A 282 14.31 6.24 6.90
C PRO A 282 15.78 6.38 7.25
N VAL A 283 16.46 7.41 6.72
CA VAL A 283 17.90 7.64 6.97
C VAL A 283 18.17 7.96 8.44
N ARG A 284 17.21 8.57 9.14
CA ARG A 284 17.31 8.82 10.59
C ARG A 284 17.12 7.56 11.43
N GLN A 285 16.50 6.53 10.88
CA GLN A 285 16.22 5.26 11.56
C GLN A 285 17.29 4.19 11.31
N LEU A 286 18.03 4.28 10.21
CA LEU A 286 19.02 3.30 9.78
C LEU A 286 20.41 3.92 9.71
N ARG A 287 21.40 3.14 10.12
CA ARG A 287 22.82 3.55 10.02
C ARG A 287 23.39 3.23 8.63
N GLY A 288 24.43 3.93 8.23
CA GLY A 288 25.15 3.68 6.97
C GLY A 288 24.41 4.20 5.73
N LEU A 289 23.46 5.09 5.91
CA LEU A 289 22.73 5.76 4.83
C LEU A 289 22.93 7.26 4.88
N GLU A 290 22.79 7.88 3.71
CA GLU A 290 22.82 9.33 3.49
C GLU A 290 21.57 9.74 2.71
N PHE A 291 21.08 10.94 2.98
CA PHE A 291 19.92 11.51 2.30
C PHE A 291 20.35 12.70 1.42
N VAL A 292 20.07 12.59 0.14
CA VAL A 292 20.26 13.68 -0.83
C VAL A 292 18.91 14.30 -1.10
N SER A 293 18.69 15.51 -0.60
CA SER A 293 17.42 16.23 -0.75
C SER A 293 17.22 16.68 -2.18
N MET A 294 16.07 16.36 -2.78
CA MET A 294 15.75 16.70 -4.17
C MET A 294 14.65 17.75 -4.27
N GLN A 295 13.60 17.64 -3.48
CA GLN A 295 12.48 18.61 -3.47
C GLN A 295 11.67 18.55 -2.19
N GLU A 296 10.83 19.56 -1.97
CA GLU A 296 9.86 19.58 -0.88
C GLU A 296 8.57 18.88 -1.33
N GLU A 297 8.14 17.87 -0.57
CA GLU A 297 6.88 17.17 -0.74
C GLU A 297 5.81 17.81 0.13
N ALA A 298 4.61 17.93 -0.41
CA ALA A 298 3.43 18.36 0.30
C ALA A 298 2.46 17.19 0.48
N VAL A 299 2.16 16.83 1.72
CA VAL A 299 1.21 15.77 2.08
C VAL A 299 -0.07 16.39 2.60
N ASP A 300 -1.21 15.99 2.03
CA ASP A 300 -2.52 16.55 2.32
C ASP A 300 -3.52 15.47 2.76
N LEU A 301 -4.47 15.86 3.60
CA LEU A 301 -5.70 15.14 3.89
C LEU A 301 -6.80 15.62 2.94
N VAL A 302 -7.22 14.79 2.02
CA VAL A 302 -8.36 15.03 1.13
C VAL A 302 -9.61 14.40 1.73
N VAL A 303 -10.74 15.12 1.74
CA VAL A 303 -12.02 14.63 2.28
C VAL A 303 -13.14 14.98 1.30
N LEU A 304 -14.00 14.00 0.98
CA LEU A 304 -15.23 14.25 0.22
C LEU A 304 -16.17 15.18 0.99
N LYS A 305 -16.79 16.14 0.33
CA LYS A 305 -17.78 17.05 0.92
C LYS A 305 -19.17 16.45 0.79
N THR A 306 -19.56 15.63 1.73
CA THR A 306 -20.89 14.99 1.79
C THR A 306 -21.53 15.21 3.17
N PRO A 307 -22.84 15.04 3.32
CA PRO A 307 -23.46 15.09 4.63
C PRO A 307 -22.84 14.10 5.65
N ALA A 308 -22.42 12.92 5.18
CA ALA A 308 -21.79 11.89 6.02
C ALA A 308 -20.41 12.31 6.56
N THR A 309 -19.66 13.12 5.79
CA THR A 309 -18.31 13.56 6.17
C THR A 309 -18.26 14.91 6.90
N ALA A 310 -19.39 15.61 7.05
CA ALA A 310 -19.41 16.96 7.62
C ALA A 310 -18.84 17.02 9.05
N SER A 311 -19.20 16.07 9.91
CA SER A 311 -18.67 15.98 11.28
C SER A 311 -17.17 15.66 11.28
N PHE A 312 -16.72 14.78 10.39
CA PHE A 312 -15.30 14.44 10.21
C PHE A 312 -14.49 15.65 9.76
N ILE A 313 -14.95 16.40 8.77
CA ILE A 313 -14.29 17.63 8.28
C ILE A 313 -14.11 18.63 9.44
N LYS A 314 -15.18 18.87 10.21
CA LYS A 314 -15.14 19.78 11.36
C LYS A 314 -14.15 19.31 12.42
N ALA A 315 -14.19 18.04 12.79
CA ALA A 315 -13.32 17.45 13.81
C ALA A 315 -11.86 17.42 13.35
N ALA A 316 -11.58 16.98 12.11
CA ALA A 316 -10.24 16.95 11.54
C ALA A 316 -9.63 18.35 11.48
N ARG A 317 -10.36 19.35 10.97
CA ARG A 317 -9.89 20.75 10.93
C ARG A 317 -9.57 21.30 12.30
N SER A 318 -10.39 20.99 13.31
CA SER A 318 -10.14 21.41 14.69
C SER A 318 -8.90 20.72 15.26
N LEU A 319 -8.77 19.40 15.08
CA LEU A 319 -7.65 18.61 15.56
C LEU A 319 -6.31 19.06 14.97
N LEU A 320 -6.24 19.23 13.64
CA LEU A 320 -5.04 19.63 12.93
C LEU A 320 -4.47 20.98 13.36
N ARG A 321 -5.32 21.85 13.96
CA ARG A 321 -4.91 23.16 14.48
C ARG A 321 -4.44 23.13 15.91
N THR A 322 -4.58 22.01 16.61
CA THR A 322 -4.14 21.89 18.01
C THR A 322 -2.62 21.79 18.12
N ALA A 323 -2.05 22.43 19.14
CA ALA A 323 -0.62 22.29 19.44
C ALA A 323 -0.27 20.84 19.81
N ALA A 324 -1.17 20.13 20.48
CA ALA A 324 -0.98 18.74 20.87
C ALA A 324 -0.77 17.84 19.65
N PHE A 325 -1.62 17.94 18.63
CA PHE A 325 -1.46 17.12 17.42
C PHE A 325 -0.20 17.50 16.62
N ARG A 326 0.12 18.81 16.55
CA ARG A 326 1.33 19.27 15.86
C ARG A 326 2.61 18.80 16.53
N SER A 327 2.62 18.68 17.86
CA SER A 327 3.81 18.24 18.63
C SER A 327 4.17 16.76 18.42
N GLU A 328 3.28 15.96 17.83
CA GLU A 328 3.57 14.57 17.44
C GLU A 328 4.57 14.47 16.26
N PHE A 329 4.81 15.59 15.57
CA PHE A 329 5.66 15.63 14.38
C PHE A 329 7.05 16.18 14.74
N ASP A 330 8.09 15.39 14.42
CA ASP A 330 9.49 15.84 14.55
C ASP A 330 9.74 17.03 13.60
N ALA A 331 9.93 18.23 14.16
CA ALA A 331 10.17 19.45 13.40
C ALA A 331 11.44 19.41 12.53
N ALA A 332 12.35 18.46 12.79
CA ALA A 332 13.53 18.27 11.95
C ALA A 332 13.24 17.47 10.68
N VAL A 333 12.05 16.89 10.55
CA VAL A 333 11.59 16.11 9.38
C VAL A 333 10.39 16.76 8.73
N TYR A 334 9.46 17.31 9.53
CA TYR A 334 8.16 17.78 9.09
C TYR A 334 7.98 19.27 9.33
N GLU A 335 7.62 20.00 8.29
CA GLU A 335 7.15 21.38 8.41
C GLU A 335 5.63 21.39 8.56
N THR A 336 5.13 21.78 9.73
CA THR A 336 3.70 21.76 10.11
C THR A 336 3.07 23.14 10.16
N LYS A 337 3.73 24.18 9.67
CA LYS A 337 3.27 25.59 9.78
C LYS A 337 1.87 25.80 9.19
N LEU A 338 1.60 25.14 8.05
CA LEU A 338 0.30 25.22 7.37
C LEU A 338 -0.66 24.08 7.72
N MET A 339 -0.36 23.26 8.74
CA MET A 339 -1.20 22.13 9.11
C MET A 339 -2.63 22.57 9.43
N GLY A 340 -3.62 21.94 8.79
CA GLY A 340 -5.04 22.24 8.94
C GLY A 340 -5.54 23.43 8.12
N GLU A 341 -4.68 24.06 7.31
CA GLU A 341 -5.12 25.08 6.35
C GLU A 341 -5.69 24.40 5.09
N PRO A 342 -6.83 24.88 4.57
CA PRO A 342 -7.37 24.40 3.30
C PRO A 342 -6.44 24.83 2.18
N VAL A 343 -6.05 23.87 1.33
CA VAL A 343 -5.13 24.10 0.19
C VAL A 343 -5.79 23.83 -1.16
N TYR A 344 -6.92 23.15 -1.16
CA TYR A 344 -7.75 22.91 -2.34
C TYR A 344 -9.19 22.67 -1.92
N GLU A 345 -10.14 23.19 -2.70
CA GLU A 345 -11.59 22.98 -2.52
C GLU A 345 -12.29 23.03 -3.88
N CYS A 346 -13.21 22.11 -4.15
CA CYS A 346 -14.06 22.05 -5.32
C CYS A 346 -15.48 21.63 -4.97
#